data_421b4cb1e2c108d3fda2251372bcfaf9
#
_entry.id   421b4cb1e2c108d3fda2251372bcfaf9
#
_cell.length_a   1.000
_cell.length_b   1.000
_cell.length_c   1.000
_cell.angle_alpha   90.00
_cell.angle_beta   90.00
_cell.angle_gamma   90.00
#
_symmetry.space_group_name_H-M   'P 1'
#
loop_
_entity.id
_entity.type
_entity.pdbx_description
1 polymer ?
#
loop_
_entity_poly.entity_id
_entity_poly.type
_entity_poly.pdbx_seq_one_letter_code
_entity_poly.pdbx_strand_id
1 'polypeptide(L)'
;MIFKKGYSYVPITLGAVSVIYVIIYFIKSEIHDELSKIDKIFIFSLLYYFISFLLSVFINQDSFREIDNPSRVLLFIPLFILFRHFPLKIDTILYAIPTGAIITGGVALFQKFYLGYDKPFPEIMHIQVGDIAISLATFSLVITIHFFIKQYYKSVLIGLAGIILAMSTSALSGARGGWVGFPIILIILLLLYRQFLSKKLIITFFAIMGGSFILLVMNPKFNMTKRYYAAESDIKLYLEKNDKSTSLGARFDMWENAFVAIKESPIFGHGSRGYELFRNKQIESGSMAKTTLQFNSLHNQFLESWVKRGLLGFIGLIVILFVPFIYFMKNCQQQNLEIKCVAILGVMHLLSHLFYFMSQSFLTHNSGSLFYFFVCIIFYSLIRSSRSSSY
;
A
#
# COMPACT_ATOMS: atom_id res chain seq x y z
N MET A 1 4.53 -7.48 11.79
CA MET A 1 5.96 -7.37 11.43
C MET A 1 6.90 -7.91 12.52
N ILE A 2 6.47 -7.92 13.77
CA ILE A 2 7.31 -8.27 14.94
C ILE A 2 7.83 -9.71 14.91
N PHE A 3 7.01 -10.65 14.45
CA PHE A 3 7.36 -12.05 14.30
C PHE A 3 7.56 -12.41 12.83
N LYS A 4 8.30 -13.51 12.57
CA LYS A 4 8.47 -14.06 11.24
C LYS A 4 7.09 -14.25 10.58
N LYS A 5 6.86 -13.58 9.42
CA LYS A 5 5.57 -13.54 8.72
C LYS A 5 4.38 -13.03 9.57
N GLY A 6 4.62 -12.31 10.67
CA GLY A 6 3.56 -11.80 11.57
C GLY A 6 2.50 -10.93 10.88
N TYR A 7 2.84 -10.31 9.76
CA TYR A 7 1.90 -9.58 8.91
C TYR A 7 0.79 -10.47 8.30
N SER A 8 0.99 -11.77 8.24
CA SER A 8 0.06 -12.70 7.58
C SER A 8 -0.87 -13.43 8.55
N TYR A 9 -0.53 -13.56 9.83
CA TYR A 9 -1.30 -14.40 10.77
C TYR A 9 -2.75 -13.91 10.88
N VAL A 10 -2.98 -12.67 11.23
CA VAL A 10 -4.34 -12.16 11.43
C VAL A 10 -5.15 -12.17 10.11
N PRO A 11 -4.66 -11.64 8.98
CA PRO A 11 -5.40 -11.69 7.73
C PRO A 11 -5.76 -13.09 7.28
N ILE A 12 -4.80 -14.04 7.33
CA ILE A 12 -5.04 -15.42 6.88
C ILE A 12 -5.99 -16.14 7.82
N THR A 13 -5.83 -15.99 9.14
CA THR A 13 -6.72 -16.64 10.11
C THR A 13 -8.15 -16.15 9.99
N LEU A 14 -8.35 -14.83 9.91
CA LEU A 14 -9.69 -14.26 9.71
C LEU A 14 -10.29 -14.65 8.36
N GLY A 15 -9.47 -14.68 7.31
CA GLY A 15 -9.90 -15.19 6.02
C GLY A 15 -10.36 -16.64 6.09
N ALA A 16 -9.58 -17.54 6.70
CA ALA A 16 -9.94 -18.95 6.88
C ALA A 16 -11.21 -19.11 7.71
N VAL A 17 -11.32 -18.40 8.83
CA VAL A 17 -12.54 -18.38 9.66
C VAL A 17 -13.74 -17.90 8.86
N SER A 18 -13.58 -16.89 8.03
CA SER A 18 -14.69 -16.38 7.20
C SER A 18 -15.14 -17.38 6.15
N VAL A 19 -14.22 -18.13 5.54
CA VAL A 19 -14.58 -19.24 4.60
C VAL A 19 -15.39 -20.30 5.32
N ILE A 20 -14.90 -20.78 6.46
CA ILE A 20 -15.62 -21.81 7.27
C ILE A 20 -17.00 -21.29 7.67
N TYR A 21 -17.07 -20.05 8.15
CA TYR A 21 -18.34 -19.41 8.53
C TYR A 21 -19.34 -19.37 7.38
N VAL A 22 -18.91 -18.92 6.21
CA VAL A 22 -19.77 -18.81 5.03
C VAL A 22 -20.25 -20.20 4.57
N ILE A 23 -19.39 -21.22 4.58
CA ILE A 23 -19.79 -22.60 4.25
C ILE A 23 -20.88 -23.09 5.21
N ILE A 24 -20.70 -22.93 6.53
CA ILE A 24 -21.68 -23.33 7.54
C ILE A 24 -23.00 -22.56 7.36
N TYR A 25 -22.91 -21.26 7.10
CA TYR A 25 -24.06 -20.39 6.87
C TYR A 25 -24.88 -20.82 5.66
N PHE A 26 -24.23 -21.17 4.55
CA PHE A 26 -24.89 -21.71 3.35
C PHE A 26 -25.54 -23.06 3.57
N ILE A 27 -24.89 -23.96 4.32
CA ILE A 27 -25.45 -25.31 4.61
C ILE A 27 -26.74 -25.21 5.45
N LYS A 28 -26.80 -24.25 6.39
CA LYS A 28 -27.97 -24.06 7.26
C LYS A 28 -29.16 -23.38 6.58
N SER A 29 -29.07 -23.08 5.29
CA SER A 29 -30.15 -22.48 4.46
C SER A 29 -30.74 -21.16 4.98
N GLU A 30 -30.00 -20.42 5.78
CA GLU A 30 -30.43 -19.12 6.33
C GLU A 30 -30.12 -17.94 5.38
N ILE A 31 -30.04 -18.23 4.06
CA ILE A 31 -29.62 -17.24 3.05
C ILE A 31 -30.80 -16.33 2.70
N HIS A 32 -31.02 -15.30 3.49
CA HIS A 32 -31.86 -14.16 3.11
C HIS A 32 -31.06 -12.84 3.00
N ASP A 33 -29.75 -12.88 3.19
CA ASP A 33 -28.92 -11.69 3.18
C ASP A 33 -28.46 -11.35 1.76
N GLU A 34 -29.17 -10.46 1.11
CA GLU A 34 -28.72 -9.91 -0.17
C GLU A 34 -27.51 -8.98 0.04
N LEU A 35 -26.41 -9.31 -0.63
CA LEU A 35 -25.27 -8.40 -0.76
C LEU A 35 -25.74 -7.10 -1.43
N SER A 36 -25.38 -5.96 -0.84
CA SER A 36 -25.67 -4.66 -1.43
C SER A 36 -25.02 -4.52 -2.82
N LYS A 37 -25.55 -3.64 -3.65
CA LYS A 37 -24.94 -3.34 -4.95
C LYS A 37 -23.46 -2.97 -4.82
N ILE A 38 -23.10 -2.27 -3.76
CA ILE A 38 -21.71 -1.84 -3.49
C ILE A 38 -20.85 -3.04 -3.11
N ASP A 39 -21.34 -3.95 -2.24
CA ASP A 39 -20.64 -5.20 -1.92
C ASP A 39 -20.32 -5.99 -3.20
N LYS A 40 -21.32 -6.15 -4.08
CA LYS A 40 -21.17 -6.86 -5.36
C LYS A 40 -20.08 -6.19 -6.24
N ILE A 41 -20.04 -4.86 -6.32
CA ILE A 41 -19.02 -4.12 -7.08
C ILE A 41 -17.62 -4.35 -6.50
N PHE A 42 -17.46 -4.29 -5.17
CA PHE A 42 -16.18 -4.58 -4.52
C PHE A 42 -15.73 -6.01 -4.79
N ILE A 43 -16.60 -7.00 -4.55
CA ILE A 43 -16.30 -8.41 -4.80
C ILE A 43 -15.92 -8.62 -6.26
N PHE A 44 -16.68 -8.03 -7.20
CA PHE A 44 -16.36 -8.11 -8.62
C PHE A 44 -14.97 -7.52 -8.94
N SER A 45 -14.60 -6.38 -8.31
CA SER A 45 -13.28 -5.78 -8.51
C SER A 45 -12.14 -6.72 -8.07
N LEU A 46 -12.32 -7.40 -6.94
CA LEU A 46 -11.37 -8.37 -6.41
C LEU A 46 -11.28 -9.62 -7.29
N LEU A 47 -12.43 -10.15 -7.71
CA LEU A 47 -12.50 -11.30 -8.62
C LEU A 47 -11.86 -10.99 -9.97
N TYR A 48 -12.15 -9.82 -10.56
CA TYR A 48 -11.57 -9.41 -11.83
C TYR A 48 -10.04 -9.33 -11.74
N TYR A 49 -9.51 -8.74 -10.65
CA TYR A 49 -8.06 -8.72 -10.39
C TYR A 49 -7.47 -10.13 -10.38
N PHE A 50 -8.06 -11.06 -9.62
CA PHE A 50 -7.60 -12.46 -9.60
C PHE A 50 -7.71 -13.15 -10.96
N ILE A 51 -8.87 -13.01 -11.64
CA ILE A 51 -9.10 -13.62 -12.95
C ILE A 51 -8.10 -13.13 -13.98
N SER A 52 -7.67 -11.86 -13.92
CA SER A 52 -6.65 -11.33 -14.84
C SER A 52 -5.30 -12.06 -14.72
N PHE A 53 -4.93 -12.50 -13.50
CA PHE A 53 -3.75 -13.33 -13.29
C PHE A 53 -3.97 -14.75 -13.79
N LEU A 54 -5.11 -15.34 -13.50
CA LEU A 54 -5.46 -16.68 -13.93
C LEU A 54 -5.45 -16.79 -15.46
N LEU A 55 -6.07 -15.84 -16.15
CA LEU A 55 -6.08 -15.76 -17.60
C LEU A 55 -4.65 -15.62 -18.18
N SER A 56 -3.82 -14.76 -17.56
CA SER A 56 -2.43 -14.61 -17.98
C SER A 56 -1.65 -15.91 -17.87
N VAL A 57 -1.83 -16.67 -16.78
CA VAL A 57 -1.16 -17.96 -16.58
C VAL A 57 -1.56 -18.96 -17.68
N PHE A 58 -2.85 -19.04 -18.02
CA PHE A 58 -3.32 -19.95 -19.07
C PHE A 58 -2.86 -19.52 -20.47
N ILE A 59 -2.95 -18.24 -20.79
CA ILE A 59 -2.61 -17.72 -22.13
C ILE A 59 -1.10 -17.82 -22.37
N ASN A 60 -0.29 -17.44 -21.37
CA ASN A 60 1.16 -17.40 -21.52
C ASN A 60 1.86 -18.69 -21.07
N GLN A 61 1.10 -19.71 -20.65
CA GLN A 61 1.62 -20.98 -20.14
C GLN A 61 2.66 -20.80 -19.01
N ASP A 62 2.38 -19.84 -18.13
CA ASP A 62 3.19 -19.55 -16.96
C ASP A 62 2.98 -20.59 -15.84
N SER A 63 3.87 -20.58 -14.86
CA SER A 63 3.72 -21.40 -13.66
C SER A 63 2.52 -20.96 -12.83
N PHE A 64 1.74 -21.91 -12.28
CA PHE A 64 0.66 -21.65 -11.34
C PHE A 64 1.12 -20.94 -10.04
N ARG A 65 2.43 -20.88 -9.78
CA ARG A 65 2.97 -20.06 -8.66
C ARG A 65 2.65 -18.57 -8.82
N GLU A 66 2.44 -18.10 -10.05
CA GLU A 66 2.07 -16.70 -10.31
C GLU A 66 0.72 -16.30 -9.67
N ILE A 67 -0.17 -17.26 -9.44
CA ILE A 67 -1.47 -17.01 -8.80
C ILE A 67 -1.45 -17.20 -7.27
N ASP A 68 -0.38 -17.69 -6.64
CA ASP A 68 -0.32 -17.92 -5.19
C ASP A 68 -0.61 -16.66 -4.40
N ASN A 69 -0.02 -15.53 -4.78
CA ASN A 69 -0.21 -14.27 -4.08
C ASN A 69 -1.56 -13.60 -4.41
N PRO A 70 -1.98 -13.46 -5.69
CA PRO A 70 -3.29 -12.95 -6.05
C PRO A 70 -4.45 -13.78 -5.51
N SER A 71 -4.33 -15.11 -5.38
CA SER A 71 -5.41 -15.98 -4.87
C SER A 71 -5.84 -15.65 -3.44
N ARG A 72 -5.00 -14.97 -2.66
CA ARG A 72 -5.36 -14.52 -1.30
C ARG A 72 -6.53 -13.55 -1.27
N VAL A 73 -6.77 -12.86 -2.38
CA VAL A 73 -7.96 -12.03 -2.54
C VAL A 73 -9.24 -12.85 -2.37
N LEU A 74 -9.25 -14.11 -2.87
CA LEU A 74 -10.39 -15.01 -2.73
C LEU A 74 -10.66 -15.35 -1.26
N LEU A 75 -9.60 -15.47 -0.45
CA LEU A 75 -9.71 -15.70 0.99
C LEU A 75 -10.38 -14.53 1.73
N PHE A 76 -10.32 -13.32 1.16
CA PHE A 76 -10.87 -12.13 1.77
C PHE A 76 -12.31 -11.80 1.35
N ILE A 77 -12.81 -12.40 0.26
CA ILE A 77 -14.20 -12.19 -0.18
C ILE A 77 -15.22 -12.60 0.89
N PRO A 78 -15.10 -13.76 1.57
CA PRO A 78 -16.02 -14.14 2.62
C PRO A 78 -16.07 -13.20 3.82
N LEU A 79 -15.04 -12.37 4.03
CA LEU A 79 -15.03 -11.34 5.09
C LEU A 79 -16.16 -10.32 4.93
N PHE A 80 -16.65 -10.09 3.71
CA PHE A 80 -17.81 -9.21 3.48
C PHE A 80 -19.07 -9.73 4.19
N ILE A 81 -19.24 -11.03 4.25
CA ILE A 81 -20.37 -11.69 4.94
C ILE A 81 -20.06 -11.76 6.43
N LEU A 82 -18.87 -12.21 6.81
CA LEU A 82 -18.47 -12.33 8.22
C LEU A 82 -18.64 -10.99 8.96
N PHE A 83 -18.09 -9.88 8.42
CA PHE A 83 -18.17 -8.56 9.06
C PHE A 83 -19.55 -7.90 8.93
N ARG A 84 -20.48 -8.47 8.18
CA ARG A 84 -21.87 -8.08 8.19
C ARG A 84 -22.58 -8.64 9.41
N HIS A 85 -22.34 -9.91 9.73
CA HIS A 85 -22.94 -10.59 10.87
C HIS A 85 -22.21 -10.26 12.19
N PHE A 86 -20.91 -10.02 12.11
CA PHE A 86 -20.07 -9.64 13.25
C PHE A 86 -19.43 -8.26 12.97
N PRO A 87 -20.19 -7.17 13.19
CA PRO A 87 -19.73 -5.84 12.82
C PRO A 87 -18.51 -5.42 13.63
N LEU A 88 -17.55 -4.83 12.94
CA LEU A 88 -16.36 -4.26 13.55
C LEU A 88 -16.72 -2.93 14.26
N LYS A 89 -16.09 -2.68 15.39
CA LYS A 89 -16.23 -1.42 16.12
C LYS A 89 -15.17 -0.41 15.68
N ILE A 90 -15.58 0.79 15.31
CA ILE A 90 -14.67 1.86 14.85
C ILE A 90 -13.66 2.19 15.95
N ASP A 91 -14.09 2.34 17.21
CA ASP A 91 -13.20 2.65 18.34
C ASP A 91 -12.04 1.67 18.46
N THR A 92 -12.29 0.36 18.24
CA THR A 92 -11.22 -0.64 18.27
C THR A 92 -10.12 -0.31 17.27
N ILE A 93 -10.46 0.09 16.05
CA ILE A 93 -9.49 0.42 15.00
C ILE A 93 -8.79 1.75 15.28
N LEU A 94 -9.53 2.75 15.83
CA LEU A 94 -8.94 4.05 16.18
C LEU A 94 -7.83 3.93 17.24
N TYR A 95 -7.92 2.96 18.14
CA TYR A 95 -6.85 2.71 19.12
C TYR A 95 -5.84 1.66 18.64
N ALA A 96 -6.26 0.63 17.91
CA ALA A 96 -5.38 -0.45 17.46
C ALA A 96 -4.30 0.03 16.48
N ILE A 97 -4.64 0.95 15.56
CA ILE A 97 -3.69 1.44 14.55
C ILE A 97 -2.53 2.21 15.21
N PRO A 98 -2.74 3.28 16.00
CA PRO A 98 -1.62 4.00 16.60
C PRO A 98 -0.87 3.14 17.64
N THR A 99 -1.55 2.26 18.37
CA THR A 99 -0.88 1.32 19.28
C THR A 99 0.02 0.34 18.51
N GLY A 100 -0.48 -0.21 17.39
CA GLY A 100 0.32 -1.06 16.50
C GLY A 100 1.53 -0.31 15.92
N ALA A 101 1.37 0.97 15.58
CA ALA A 101 2.45 1.84 15.13
C ALA A 101 3.51 2.05 16.24
N ILE A 102 3.08 2.27 17.48
CA ILE A 102 3.96 2.40 18.65
C ILE A 102 4.77 1.11 18.86
N ILE A 103 4.10 -0.04 18.86
CA ILE A 103 4.78 -1.34 19.06
C ILE A 103 5.77 -1.61 17.92
N THR A 104 5.36 -1.37 16.68
CA THR A 104 6.22 -1.56 15.50
C THR A 104 7.47 -0.67 15.59
N GLY A 105 7.29 0.60 15.98
CA GLY A 105 8.40 1.53 16.13
C GLY A 105 9.32 1.18 17.28
N GLY A 106 8.77 0.79 18.41
CA GLY A 106 9.55 0.31 19.56
C GLY A 106 10.43 -0.90 19.21
N VAL A 107 9.85 -1.88 18.49
CA VAL A 107 10.61 -3.04 18.01
C VAL A 107 11.67 -2.63 16.97
N ALA A 108 11.36 -1.72 16.05
CA ALA A 108 12.34 -1.24 15.07
C ALA A 108 13.55 -0.56 15.73
N LEU A 109 13.32 0.29 16.72
CA LEU A 109 14.36 0.94 17.52
C LEU A 109 15.19 -0.08 18.29
N PHE A 110 14.53 -1.04 18.95
CA PHE A 110 15.21 -2.11 19.67
C PHE A 110 16.10 -2.96 18.75
N GLN A 111 15.58 -3.37 17.59
CA GLN A 111 16.36 -4.13 16.61
C GLN A 111 17.56 -3.34 16.08
N LYS A 112 17.39 -2.05 15.79
CA LYS A 112 18.47 -1.20 15.25
C LYS A 112 19.54 -0.90 16.29
N PHE A 113 19.16 -0.44 17.49
CA PHE A 113 20.11 0.12 18.46
C PHE A 113 20.58 -0.88 19.51
N TYR A 114 19.78 -1.89 19.83
CA TYR A 114 20.15 -2.90 20.82
C TYR A 114 20.65 -4.19 20.16
N LEU A 115 19.97 -4.70 19.12
CA LEU A 115 20.39 -5.92 18.43
C LEU A 115 21.40 -5.65 17.30
N GLY A 116 21.66 -4.38 16.94
CA GLY A 116 22.63 -3.99 15.93
C GLY A 116 22.25 -4.33 14.49
N TYR A 117 20.99 -4.59 14.19
CA TYR A 117 20.55 -4.91 12.82
C TYR A 117 20.81 -3.72 11.89
N ASP A 118 21.30 -4.00 10.67
CA ASP A 118 21.47 -2.93 9.67
C ASP A 118 20.13 -2.26 9.35
N LYS A 119 19.08 -3.07 9.14
CA LYS A 119 17.71 -2.62 8.92
C LYS A 119 16.74 -3.40 9.81
N PRO A 120 15.72 -2.74 10.39
CA PRO A 120 14.72 -3.45 11.18
C PRO A 120 13.91 -4.42 10.31
N PHE A 121 13.40 -5.46 10.95
CA PHE A 121 12.57 -6.50 10.32
C PHE A 121 13.26 -7.20 9.14
N PRO A 122 14.43 -7.83 9.33
CA PRO A 122 15.27 -8.37 8.25
C PRO A 122 14.58 -9.44 7.39
N GLU A 123 13.50 -10.05 7.86
CA GLU A 123 12.73 -11.06 7.13
C GLU A 123 11.71 -10.48 6.15
N ILE A 124 11.51 -9.16 6.16
CA ILE A 124 10.61 -8.45 5.26
C ILE A 124 11.45 -7.53 4.39
N MET A 125 11.12 -7.46 3.11
CA MET A 125 11.79 -6.51 2.23
C MET A 125 11.74 -5.10 2.82
N HIS A 126 12.88 -4.45 2.99
CA HIS A 126 13.00 -3.17 3.67
C HIS A 126 12.13 -2.06 3.05
N ILE A 127 11.89 -2.10 1.73
CA ILE A 127 10.99 -1.15 1.07
C ILE A 127 9.55 -1.36 1.56
N GLN A 128 9.09 -2.61 1.67
CA GLN A 128 7.76 -2.92 2.21
C GLN A 128 7.61 -2.46 3.68
N VAL A 129 8.66 -2.66 4.49
CA VAL A 129 8.68 -2.18 5.88
C VAL A 129 8.50 -0.67 5.93
N GLY A 130 9.26 0.07 5.11
CA GLY A 130 9.20 1.53 5.09
C GLY A 130 7.87 2.07 4.60
N ASP A 131 7.32 1.51 3.54
CA ASP A 131 6.05 1.95 2.95
C ASP A 131 4.86 1.64 3.88
N ILE A 132 4.81 0.45 4.49
CA ILE A 132 3.79 0.10 5.49
C ILE A 132 3.91 1.01 6.72
N ALA A 133 5.14 1.33 7.16
CA ALA A 133 5.35 2.24 8.28
C ALA A 133 4.87 3.68 7.97
N ILE A 134 5.07 4.20 6.74
CA ILE A 134 4.50 5.48 6.29
C ILE A 134 2.97 5.41 6.30
N SER A 135 2.37 4.31 5.87
CA SER A 135 0.92 4.12 5.96
C SER A 135 0.44 4.18 7.42
N LEU A 136 1.12 3.49 8.36
CA LEU A 136 0.78 3.53 9.78
C LEU A 136 0.94 4.94 10.37
N ALA A 137 1.97 5.70 9.99
CA ALA A 137 2.14 7.09 10.38
C ALA A 137 1.00 7.97 9.87
N THR A 138 0.64 7.81 8.59
CA THR A 138 -0.48 8.54 7.97
C THR A 138 -1.81 8.22 8.65
N PHE A 139 -2.08 6.94 8.92
CA PHE A 139 -3.30 6.52 9.62
C PHE A 139 -3.33 7.06 11.04
N SER A 140 -2.20 6.99 11.78
CA SER A 140 -2.08 7.57 13.11
C SER A 140 -2.33 9.08 13.10
N LEU A 141 -1.89 9.79 12.05
CA LEU A 141 -2.15 11.23 11.89
C LEU A 141 -3.64 11.52 11.66
N VAL A 142 -4.31 10.77 10.77
CA VAL A 142 -5.77 10.88 10.57
C VAL A 142 -6.52 10.71 11.88
N ILE A 143 -6.16 9.68 12.65
CA ILE A 143 -6.77 9.34 13.93
C ILE A 143 -6.46 10.43 14.99
N THR A 144 -5.25 10.96 14.99
CA THR A 144 -4.86 12.06 15.88
C THR A 144 -5.72 13.31 15.64
N ILE A 145 -5.93 13.66 14.37
CA ILE A 145 -6.83 14.78 14.01
C ILE A 145 -8.27 14.49 14.47
N HIS A 146 -8.75 13.27 14.28
CA HIS A 146 -10.08 12.87 14.75
C HIS A 146 -10.21 13.01 16.27
N PHE A 147 -9.27 12.48 17.05
CA PHE A 147 -9.26 12.62 18.50
C PHE A 147 -9.15 14.08 18.94
N PHE A 148 -8.39 14.91 18.23
CA PHE A 148 -8.29 16.34 18.51
C PHE A 148 -9.63 17.04 18.29
N ILE A 149 -10.35 16.76 17.22
CA ILE A 149 -11.68 17.32 16.93
C ILE A 149 -12.69 16.89 17.99
N LYS A 150 -12.61 15.64 18.48
CA LYS A 150 -13.45 15.09 19.55
C LYS A 150 -13.01 15.54 20.96
N GLN A 151 -11.92 16.32 21.08
CA GLN A 151 -11.32 16.79 22.34
C GLN A 151 -10.82 15.66 23.27
N TYR A 152 -10.47 14.50 22.69
CA TYR A 152 -9.89 13.37 23.43
C TYR A 152 -8.37 13.52 23.55
N TYR A 153 -7.92 14.53 24.32
CA TYR A 153 -6.51 14.94 24.35
C TYR A 153 -5.54 13.84 24.81
N LYS A 154 -5.96 12.95 25.72
CA LYS A 154 -5.13 11.78 26.09
C LYS A 154 -4.90 10.85 24.92
N SER A 155 -5.91 10.61 24.09
CA SER A 155 -5.82 9.77 22.90
C SER A 155 -5.01 10.44 21.78
N VAL A 156 -4.99 11.79 21.74
CA VAL A 156 -4.10 12.55 20.85
C VAL A 156 -2.63 12.20 21.11
N LEU A 157 -2.22 12.04 22.38
CA LEU A 157 -0.84 11.66 22.73
C LEU A 157 -0.47 10.27 22.20
N ILE A 158 -1.40 9.31 22.25
CA ILE A 158 -1.20 7.97 21.67
C ILE A 158 -1.01 8.07 20.16
N GLY A 159 -1.84 8.88 19.49
CA GLY A 159 -1.71 9.12 18.06
C GLY A 159 -0.37 9.77 17.67
N LEU A 160 0.06 10.80 18.41
CA LEU A 160 1.35 11.46 18.18
C LEU A 160 2.54 10.49 18.37
N ALA A 161 2.52 9.68 19.43
CA ALA A 161 3.53 8.64 19.64
C ALA A 161 3.55 7.64 18.48
N GLY A 162 2.36 7.22 17.99
CA GLY A 162 2.23 6.35 16.81
C GLY A 162 2.86 6.94 15.56
N ILE A 163 2.62 8.24 15.28
CA ILE A 163 3.22 8.94 14.15
C ILE A 163 4.75 8.92 14.25
N ILE A 164 5.31 9.36 15.38
CA ILE A 164 6.75 9.47 15.57
C ILE A 164 7.43 8.11 15.42
N LEU A 165 6.88 7.07 16.04
CA LEU A 165 7.49 5.74 16.04
C LEU A 165 7.34 5.04 14.68
N ALA A 166 6.23 5.22 13.97
CA ALA A 166 6.09 4.72 12.62
C ALA A 166 7.01 5.43 11.63
N MET A 167 7.14 6.77 11.72
CA MET A 167 8.09 7.53 10.90
C MET A 167 9.53 7.09 11.17
N SER A 168 9.90 6.85 12.44
CA SER A 168 11.21 6.31 12.81
C SER A 168 11.46 4.94 12.16
N THR A 169 10.46 4.05 12.15
CA THR A 169 10.55 2.74 11.47
C THR A 169 10.84 2.90 9.99
N SER A 170 10.10 3.78 9.30
CA SER A 170 10.32 4.04 7.88
C SER A 170 11.71 4.59 7.61
N ALA A 171 12.18 5.55 8.40
CA ALA A 171 13.52 6.12 8.28
C ALA A 171 14.62 5.05 8.48
N LEU A 172 14.49 4.20 9.50
CA LEU A 172 15.43 3.12 9.79
C LEU A 172 15.43 2.01 8.73
N SER A 173 14.32 1.80 8.02
CA SER A 173 14.26 0.84 6.91
C SER A 173 15.12 1.26 5.72
N GLY A 174 15.42 2.55 5.58
CA GLY A 174 16.12 3.12 4.44
C GLY A 174 15.30 3.20 3.15
N ALA A 175 14.01 2.83 3.18
CA ALA A 175 13.11 2.97 2.04
C ALA A 175 12.77 4.45 1.78
N ARG A 176 12.69 4.83 0.51
CA ARG A 176 12.44 6.23 0.10
C ARG A 176 11.13 6.40 -0.67
N GLY A 177 10.60 5.32 -1.25
CA GLY A 177 9.43 5.36 -2.12
C GLY A 177 8.22 6.03 -1.46
N GLY A 178 7.92 5.64 -0.22
CA GLY A 178 6.81 6.20 0.53
C GLY A 178 6.95 7.67 0.90
N TRP A 179 8.18 8.18 1.02
CA TRP A 179 8.44 9.59 1.37
C TRP A 179 8.11 10.56 0.24
N VAL A 180 8.20 10.12 -1.01
CA VAL A 180 7.95 10.97 -2.20
C VAL A 180 6.49 11.42 -2.24
N GLY A 181 5.57 10.51 -1.98
CA GLY A 181 4.13 10.81 -1.98
C GLY A 181 3.63 11.48 -0.70
N PHE A 182 4.36 11.36 0.41
CA PHE A 182 3.89 11.78 1.72
C PHE A 182 3.51 13.26 1.82
N PRO A 183 4.26 14.25 1.27
CA PRO A 183 3.83 15.65 1.27
C PRO A 183 2.49 15.89 0.55
N ILE A 184 2.27 15.22 -0.57
CA ILE A 184 1.02 15.34 -1.33
C ILE A 184 -0.14 14.74 -0.53
N ILE A 185 0.07 13.57 0.09
CA ILE A 185 -0.90 12.92 0.97
C ILE A 185 -1.30 13.85 2.13
N LEU A 186 -0.33 14.54 2.73
CA LEU A 186 -0.58 15.49 3.81
C LEU A 186 -1.40 16.70 3.36
N ILE A 187 -1.11 17.25 2.19
CA ILE A 187 -1.91 18.35 1.63
C ILE A 187 -3.36 17.90 1.44
N ILE A 188 -3.57 16.74 0.82
CA ILE A 188 -4.92 16.19 0.61
C ILE A 188 -5.63 15.93 1.95
N LEU A 189 -4.93 15.39 2.93
CA LEU A 189 -5.46 15.17 4.28
C LEU A 189 -5.94 16.48 4.92
N LEU A 190 -5.15 17.54 4.86
CA LEU A 190 -5.51 18.84 5.39
C LEU A 190 -6.71 19.46 4.64
N LEU A 191 -6.79 19.28 3.32
CA LEU A 191 -7.95 19.70 2.54
C LEU A 191 -9.23 18.97 2.95
N LEU A 192 -9.16 17.65 3.25
CA LEU A 192 -10.31 16.86 3.70
C LEU A 192 -10.80 17.27 5.10
N TYR A 193 -9.89 17.73 5.96
CA TYR A 193 -10.23 18.21 7.31
C TYR A 193 -10.34 19.74 7.44
N ARG A 194 -10.20 20.50 6.33
CA ARG A 194 -10.11 21.98 6.36
C ARG A 194 -11.23 22.68 7.15
N GLN A 195 -12.44 22.12 7.16
CA GLN A 195 -13.59 22.70 7.87
C GLN A 195 -13.50 22.58 9.39
N PHE A 196 -12.65 21.69 9.92
CA PHE A 196 -12.47 21.43 11.35
C PHE A 196 -11.17 22.04 11.90
N LEU A 197 -10.27 22.48 11.02
CA LEU A 197 -8.94 22.98 11.39
C LEU A 197 -8.90 24.50 11.19
N SER A 198 -8.47 25.23 12.22
CA SER A 198 -8.24 26.66 12.09
C SER A 198 -7.06 26.94 11.14
N LYS A 199 -7.11 28.08 10.43
CA LYS A 199 -5.98 28.51 9.57
C LYS A 199 -4.67 28.55 10.35
N LYS A 200 -4.69 29.00 11.60
CA LYS A 200 -3.52 29.06 12.48
C LYS A 200 -2.93 27.67 12.71
N LEU A 201 -3.76 26.67 12.95
CA LEU A 201 -3.32 25.27 13.17
C LEU A 201 -2.73 24.67 11.91
N ILE A 202 -3.32 24.93 10.74
CA ILE A 202 -2.78 24.48 9.46
C ILE A 202 -1.41 25.11 9.19
N ILE A 203 -1.26 26.42 9.41
CA ILE A 203 0.01 27.15 9.23
C ILE A 203 1.07 26.62 10.21
N THR A 204 0.70 26.42 11.49
CA THR A 204 1.61 25.84 12.50
C THR A 204 2.07 24.45 12.11
N PHE A 205 1.18 23.62 11.59
CA PHE A 205 1.52 22.27 11.12
C PHE A 205 2.55 22.32 9.97
N PHE A 206 2.32 23.18 8.96
CA PHE A 206 3.28 23.35 7.87
C PHE A 206 4.61 23.95 8.34
N ALA A 207 4.58 24.87 9.30
CA ALA A 207 5.79 25.44 9.88
C ALA A 207 6.62 24.38 10.62
N ILE A 208 5.97 23.53 11.43
CA ILE A 208 6.64 22.43 12.12
C ILE A 208 7.19 21.41 11.12
N MET A 209 6.41 21.02 10.13
CA MET A 209 6.86 20.08 9.10
C MET A 209 8.03 20.63 8.27
N GLY A 210 7.91 21.88 7.81
CA GLY A 210 8.99 22.55 7.08
C GLY A 210 10.25 22.69 7.92
N GLY A 211 10.12 23.12 9.17
CA GLY A 211 11.22 23.19 10.12
C GLY A 211 11.87 21.83 10.39
N SER A 212 11.04 20.79 10.60
CA SER A 212 11.56 19.41 10.78
C SER A 212 12.28 18.90 9.53
N PHE A 213 11.75 19.18 8.34
CA PHE A 213 12.39 18.82 7.09
C PHE A 213 13.74 19.53 6.90
N ILE A 214 13.80 20.83 7.20
CA ILE A 214 15.04 21.60 7.16
C ILE A 214 16.08 20.99 8.12
N LEU A 215 15.69 20.68 9.36
CA LEU A 215 16.58 20.04 10.34
C LEU A 215 17.08 18.67 9.87
N LEU A 216 16.23 17.87 9.22
CA LEU A 216 16.63 16.59 8.64
C LEU A 216 17.62 16.76 7.49
N VAL A 217 17.42 17.75 6.62
CA VAL A 217 18.33 18.03 5.49
C VAL A 217 19.67 18.55 5.99
N MET A 218 19.67 19.41 7.02
CA MET A 218 20.88 19.99 7.60
C MET A 218 21.70 19.01 8.44
N ASN A 219 21.10 17.93 8.91
CA ASN A 219 21.82 16.96 9.75
C ASN A 219 22.60 15.95 8.89
N PRO A 220 23.96 15.96 8.97
CA PRO A 220 24.81 15.09 8.14
C PRO A 220 24.57 13.59 8.33
N LYS A 221 24.06 13.17 9.52
CA LYS A 221 23.79 11.75 9.81
C LYS A 221 22.73 11.13 8.90
N PHE A 222 21.79 11.94 8.39
CA PHE A 222 20.74 11.45 7.48
C PHE A 222 21.18 11.40 6.01
N ASN A 223 22.34 11.98 5.67
CA ASN A 223 22.92 12.00 4.32
C ASN A 223 21.92 12.44 3.21
N MET A 224 20.91 13.26 3.56
CA MET A 224 19.85 13.68 2.63
C MET A 224 20.44 14.42 1.42
N THR A 225 21.36 15.35 1.68
CA THR A 225 22.05 16.14 0.65
C THR A 225 22.86 15.25 -0.28
N LYS A 226 23.64 14.31 0.26
CA LYS A 226 24.39 13.32 -0.56
C LYS A 226 23.46 12.48 -1.43
N ARG A 227 22.31 12.10 -0.89
CA ARG A 227 21.30 11.29 -1.61
C ARG A 227 20.63 12.08 -2.73
N TYR A 228 20.38 13.37 -2.50
CA TYR A 228 19.87 14.27 -3.53
C TYR A 228 20.86 14.40 -4.69
N TYR A 229 22.11 14.72 -4.40
CA TYR A 229 23.14 14.82 -5.42
C TYR A 229 23.42 13.49 -6.11
N ALA A 230 23.35 12.36 -5.42
CA ALA A 230 23.44 11.05 -6.05
C ALA A 230 22.31 10.82 -7.04
N ALA A 231 21.05 11.14 -6.67
CA ALA A 231 19.92 11.00 -7.58
C ALA A 231 20.02 11.97 -8.78
N GLU A 232 20.44 13.21 -8.55
CA GLU A 232 20.69 14.18 -9.63
C GLU A 232 21.80 13.69 -10.56
N SER A 233 22.90 13.17 -10.01
CA SER A 233 23.99 12.58 -10.77
C SER A 233 23.53 11.38 -11.60
N ASP A 234 22.77 10.45 -11.00
CA ASP A 234 22.20 9.29 -11.69
C ASP A 234 21.36 9.70 -12.90
N ILE A 235 20.51 10.73 -12.73
CA ILE A 235 19.67 11.27 -13.82
C ILE A 235 20.53 11.90 -14.92
N LYS A 236 21.52 12.74 -14.55
CA LYS A 236 22.43 13.35 -15.52
C LYS A 236 23.25 12.31 -16.29
N LEU A 237 23.80 11.32 -15.59
CA LEU A 237 24.55 10.23 -16.19
C LEU A 237 23.68 9.44 -17.18
N TYR A 238 22.42 9.19 -16.85
CA TYR A 238 21.47 8.53 -17.76
C TYR A 238 21.17 9.38 -18.98
N LEU A 239 20.81 10.65 -18.80
CA LEU A 239 20.40 11.53 -19.90
C LEU A 239 21.54 11.95 -20.82
N GLU A 240 22.73 12.25 -20.24
CA GLU A 240 23.86 12.81 -21.00
C GLU A 240 24.81 11.74 -21.52
N LYS A 241 25.00 10.65 -20.77
CA LYS A 241 25.99 9.59 -21.09
C LYS A 241 25.35 8.24 -21.37
N ASN A 242 24.01 8.12 -21.32
CA ASN A 242 23.25 6.86 -21.42
C ASN A 242 23.77 5.79 -20.43
N ASP A 243 24.21 6.25 -19.23
CA ASP A 243 24.72 5.34 -18.20
C ASP A 243 23.55 4.66 -17.49
N LYS A 244 23.37 3.39 -17.82
CA LYS A 244 22.34 2.49 -17.30
C LYS A 244 22.82 1.69 -16.09
N SER A 245 24.02 1.94 -15.57
CA SER A 245 24.63 1.16 -14.47
C SER A 245 24.17 1.63 -13.09
N THR A 246 23.69 2.87 -12.98
CA THR A 246 23.22 3.44 -11.72
C THR A 246 21.87 2.86 -11.29
N SER A 247 21.49 3.07 -10.02
CA SER A 247 20.23 2.56 -9.50
C SER A 247 18.99 3.15 -10.20
N LEU A 248 18.99 4.45 -10.53
CA LEU A 248 17.92 5.08 -11.28
C LEU A 248 18.04 4.81 -12.76
N GLY A 249 19.25 4.81 -13.33
CA GLY A 249 19.50 4.51 -14.72
C GLY A 249 18.99 3.11 -15.11
N ALA A 250 19.25 2.10 -14.27
CA ALA A 250 18.73 0.75 -14.50
C ALA A 250 17.18 0.70 -14.47
N ARG A 251 16.52 1.50 -13.61
CA ARG A 251 15.04 1.58 -13.59
C ARG A 251 14.51 2.23 -14.86
N PHE A 252 15.09 3.32 -15.31
CA PHE A 252 14.69 3.98 -16.54
C PHE A 252 14.86 3.07 -17.75
N ASP A 253 15.98 2.35 -17.82
CA ASP A 253 16.22 1.35 -18.85
C ASP A 253 15.18 0.21 -18.82
N MET A 254 14.86 -0.32 -17.63
CA MET A 254 13.78 -1.30 -17.48
C MET A 254 12.42 -0.76 -17.93
N TRP A 255 12.10 0.50 -17.62
CA TRP A 255 10.81 1.10 -17.98
C TRP A 255 10.72 1.40 -19.48
N GLU A 256 11.80 1.87 -20.10
CA GLU A 256 11.88 2.06 -21.54
C GLU A 256 11.66 0.74 -22.28
N ASN A 257 12.36 -0.31 -21.88
CA ASN A 257 12.18 -1.65 -22.46
C ASN A 257 10.82 -2.26 -22.12
N ALA A 258 10.21 -1.90 -20.99
CA ALA A 258 8.84 -2.31 -20.67
C ALA A 258 7.82 -1.73 -21.67
N PHE A 259 7.99 -0.48 -22.13
CA PHE A 259 7.13 0.08 -23.17
C PHE A 259 7.31 -0.63 -24.53
N VAL A 260 8.50 -1.11 -24.83
CA VAL A 260 8.72 -1.95 -26.03
C VAL A 260 7.96 -3.26 -25.89
N ALA A 261 8.10 -3.94 -24.74
CA ALA A 261 7.38 -5.18 -24.45
C ALA A 261 5.85 -5.00 -24.53
N ILE A 262 5.32 -3.90 -23.97
CA ILE A 262 3.89 -3.58 -24.05
C ILE A 262 3.41 -3.43 -25.48
N LYS A 263 4.21 -2.82 -26.37
CA LYS A 263 3.84 -2.66 -27.79
C LYS A 263 3.80 -4.01 -28.52
N GLU A 264 4.65 -4.97 -28.16
CA GLU A 264 4.66 -6.30 -28.76
C GLU A 264 3.45 -7.15 -28.33
N SER A 265 3.02 -7.06 -27.06
CA SER A 265 1.87 -7.80 -26.53
C SER A 265 0.96 -6.94 -25.65
N PRO A 266 0.17 -5.99 -26.23
CA PRO A 266 -0.54 -4.97 -25.46
C PRO A 266 -1.74 -5.52 -24.67
N ILE A 267 -2.43 -6.55 -25.16
CA ILE A 267 -3.70 -7.03 -24.59
C ILE A 267 -3.48 -8.12 -23.56
N PHE A 268 -2.66 -9.11 -23.85
CA PHE A 268 -2.46 -10.28 -22.99
C PHE A 268 -1.15 -10.27 -22.21
N GLY A 269 -0.21 -9.38 -22.58
CA GLY A 269 1.14 -9.33 -22.00
C GLY A 269 2.00 -10.52 -22.40
N HIS A 270 3.18 -10.60 -21.81
CA HIS A 270 4.15 -11.66 -22.08
C HIS A 270 4.12 -12.81 -21.07
N GLY A 271 3.36 -12.68 -19.99
CA GLY A 271 3.52 -13.53 -18.81
C GLY A 271 4.84 -13.24 -18.06
N SER A 272 5.09 -13.96 -17.00
CA SER A 272 6.34 -13.81 -16.23
C SER A 272 7.52 -14.41 -16.98
N ARG A 273 7.35 -15.63 -17.51
CA ARG A 273 8.40 -16.33 -18.27
C ARG A 273 8.69 -15.66 -19.61
N GLY A 274 7.65 -15.27 -20.35
CA GLY A 274 7.80 -14.59 -21.64
C GLY A 274 8.50 -13.23 -21.50
N TYR A 275 8.20 -12.48 -20.44
CA TYR A 275 8.90 -11.23 -20.17
C TYR A 275 10.38 -11.45 -19.79
N GLU A 276 10.70 -12.51 -19.06
CA GLU A 276 12.09 -12.87 -18.78
C GLU A 276 12.86 -13.20 -20.06
N LEU A 277 12.27 -13.96 -20.98
CA LEU A 277 12.86 -14.25 -22.29
C LEU A 277 13.04 -12.98 -23.13
N PHE A 278 12.03 -12.11 -23.16
CA PHE A 278 12.11 -10.80 -23.81
C PHE A 278 13.28 -9.98 -23.25
N ARG A 279 13.39 -9.84 -21.94
CA ARG A 279 14.46 -9.10 -21.27
C ARG A 279 15.83 -9.64 -21.64
N ASN A 280 16.02 -10.96 -21.62
CA ASN A 280 17.30 -11.59 -21.99
C ASN A 280 17.67 -11.29 -23.46
N LYS A 281 16.71 -11.35 -24.38
CA LYS A 281 16.90 -10.97 -25.78
C LYS A 281 17.30 -9.50 -25.93
N GLN A 282 16.68 -8.58 -25.17
CA GLN A 282 17.06 -7.16 -25.19
C GLN A 282 18.47 -6.93 -24.64
N ILE A 283 18.89 -7.71 -23.65
CA ILE A 283 20.26 -7.65 -23.10
C ILE A 283 21.28 -8.20 -24.12
N GLU A 284 20.99 -9.31 -24.79
CA GLU A 284 21.85 -9.90 -25.80
C GLU A 284 22.03 -8.97 -27.01
N SER A 285 20.98 -8.27 -27.42
CA SER A 285 21.03 -7.27 -28.51
C SER A 285 21.71 -5.94 -28.08
N GLY A 286 22.05 -5.76 -26.79
CA GLY A 286 22.62 -4.51 -26.28
C GLY A 286 21.61 -3.38 -26.08
N SER A 287 20.30 -3.62 -26.28
CA SER A 287 19.23 -2.64 -26.09
C SER A 287 18.95 -2.39 -24.61
N MET A 288 19.23 -3.38 -23.76
CA MET A 288 19.05 -3.30 -22.32
C MET A 288 20.35 -3.66 -21.58
N ALA A 289 20.65 -2.94 -20.52
CA ALA A 289 21.88 -3.14 -19.75
C ALA A 289 21.85 -4.43 -18.92
N LYS A 290 22.98 -5.13 -18.82
CA LYS A 290 23.14 -6.34 -17.99
C LYS A 290 22.87 -6.09 -16.50
N THR A 291 23.08 -4.87 -16.02
CA THR A 291 22.78 -4.46 -14.63
C THR A 291 21.33 -4.67 -14.24
N THR A 292 20.41 -4.70 -15.21
CA THR A 292 18.98 -4.96 -14.97
C THR A 292 18.69 -6.39 -14.52
N LEU A 293 19.60 -7.36 -14.75
CA LEU A 293 19.46 -8.76 -14.29
C LEU A 293 19.42 -8.92 -12.77
N GLN A 294 19.98 -7.96 -12.04
CA GLN A 294 19.92 -7.97 -10.57
C GLN A 294 18.51 -7.70 -10.00
N PHE A 295 17.58 -7.24 -10.85
CA PHE A 295 16.22 -6.90 -10.43
C PHE A 295 15.22 -7.98 -10.88
N ASN A 296 14.39 -8.45 -9.94
CA ASN A 296 13.36 -9.45 -10.21
C ASN A 296 12.00 -8.82 -10.60
N SER A 297 11.91 -7.51 -10.62
CA SER A 297 10.68 -6.76 -10.94
C SER A 297 11.02 -5.40 -11.56
N LEU A 298 10.05 -4.78 -12.21
CA LEU A 298 10.19 -3.46 -12.84
C LEU A 298 10.24 -2.31 -11.82
N HIS A 299 10.07 -2.57 -10.54
CA HIS A 299 9.90 -1.53 -9.51
C HIS A 299 8.83 -0.48 -9.86
N ASN A 300 7.83 -0.89 -10.60
CA ASN A 300 6.65 -0.12 -10.96
C ASN A 300 5.49 -1.10 -11.17
N GLN A 301 4.51 -1.07 -10.27
CA GLN A 301 3.39 -2.01 -10.29
C GLN A 301 2.51 -1.85 -11.54
N PHE A 302 2.41 -0.63 -12.08
CA PHE A 302 1.61 -0.38 -13.28
C PHE A 302 2.25 -1.03 -14.50
N LEU A 303 3.53 -0.78 -14.72
CA LEU A 303 4.29 -1.39 -15.81
C LEU A 303 4.39 -2.91 -15.64
N GLU A 304 4.67 -3.39 -14.43
CA GLU A 304 4.70 -4.82 -14.11
C GLU A 304 3.38 -5.51 -14.48
N SER A 305 2.24 -4.88 -14.16
CA SER A 305 0.93 -5.43 -14.48
C SER A 305 0.65 -5.45 -15.97
N TRP A 306 1.05 -4.40 -16.68
CA TRP A 306 0.80 -4.32 -18.13
C TRP A 306 1.72 -5.25 -18.92
N VAL A 307 3.01 -5.24 -18.64
CA VAL A 307 3.99 -6.09 -19.34
C VAL A 307 3.65 -7.57 -19.20
N LYS A 308 3.34 -8.01 -17.98
CA LYS A 308 3.11 -9.44 -17.73
C LYS A 308 1.70 -9.90 -18.08
N ARG A 309 0.67 -9.06 -17.88
CA ARG A 309 -0.75 -9.45 -18.01
C ARG A 309 -1.53 -8.61 -19.02
N GLY A 310 -0.83 -7.76 -19.76
CA GLY A 310 -1.41 -6.90 -20.76
C GLY A 310 -2.43 -5.90 -20.19
N LEU A 311 -3.25 -5.38 -21.08
CA LEU A 311 -4.33 -4.43 -20.73
C LEU A 311 -5.30 -5.03 -19.71
N LEU A 312 -5.58 -6.33 -19.76
CA LEU A 312 -6.47 -6.99 -18.80
C LEU A 312 -5.94 -6.90 -17.36
N GLY A 313 -4.65 -7.17 -17.15
CA GLY A 313 -4.02 -7.05 -15.83
C GLY A 313 -3.87 -5.60 -15.39
N PHE A 314 -3.59 -4.69 -16.32
CA PHE A 314 -3.54 -3.25 -16.02
C PHE A 314 -4.91 -2.72 -15.57
N ILE A 315 -6.00 -3.06 -16.28
CA ILE A 315 -7.37 -2.70 -15.88
C ILE A 315 -7.68 -3.31 -14.51
N GLY A 316 -7.28 -4.56 -14.24
CA GLY A 316 -7.46 -5.20 -12.94
C GLY A 316 -6.83 -4.40 -11.80
N LEU A 317 -5.61 -3.89 -11.99
CA LEU A 317 -4.94 -3.02 -11.03
C LEU A 317 -5.70 -1.69 -10.85
N ILE A 318 -6.14 -1.08 -11.94
CA ILE A 318 -6.91 0.18 -11.90
C ILE A 318 -8.23 -0.01 -11.14
N VAL A 319 -8.95 -1.09 -11.40
CA VAL A 319 -10.26 -1.36 -10.79
C VAL A 319 -10.13 -1.54 -9.27
N ILE A 320 -9.14 -2.30 -8.79
CA ILE A 320 -8.94 -2.46 -7.33
C ILE A 320 -8.52 -1.16 -6.64
N LEU A 321 -7.91 -0.21 -7.35
CA LEU A 321 -7.58 1.12 -6.82
C LEU A 321 -8.81 2.06 -6.83
N PHE A 322 -9.49 2.18 -7.98
CA PHE A 322 -10.51 3.20 -8.18
C PHE A 322 -11.87 2.86 -7.55
N VAL A 323 -12.27 1.59 -7.53
CA VAL A 323 -13.55 1.18 -6.92
C VAL A 323 -13.58 1.55 -5.43
N PRO A 324 -12.60 1.13 -4.60
CA PRO A 324 -12.57 1.54 -3.20
C PRO A 324 -12.37 3.04 -3.03
N PHE A 325 -11.54 3.68 -3.88
CA PHE A 325 -11.27 5.11 -3.80
C PHE A 325 -12.55 5.94 -3.94
N ILE A 326 -13.37 5.65 -4.95
CA ILE A 326 -14.65 6.33 -5.16
C ILE A 326 -15.58 6.14 -3.97
N TYR A 327 -15.62 4.93 -3.41
CA TYR A 327 -16.43 4.63 -2.24
C TYR A 327 -15.98 5.45 -1.02
N PHE A 328 -14.69 5.45 -0.70
CA PHE A 328 -14.17 6.20 0.44
C PHE A 328 -14.32 7.71 0.24
N MET A 329 -14.05 8.24 -0.94
CA MET A 329 -14.23 9.67 -1.24
C MET A 329 -15.68 10.14 -1.03
N LYS A 330 -16.66 9.36 -1.47
CA LYS A 330 -18.09 9.66 -1.22
C LYS A 330 -18.42 9.68 0.28
N ASN A 331 -17.77 8.83 1.07
CA ASN A 331 -17.99 8.76 2.52
C ASN A 331 -17.22 9.83 3.32
N CYS A 332 -16.22 10.49 2.73
CA CYS A 332 -15.57 11.65 3.35
C CYS A 332 -16.52 12.85 3.54
N GLN A 333 -17.65 12.88 2.86
CA GLN A 333 -18.64 13.95 2.98
C GLN A 333 -19.68 13.70 4.10
N GLN A 334 -19.64 12.54 4.77
CA GLN A 334 -20.58 12.22 5.85
C GLN A 334 -20.43 13.17 7.05
N GLN A 335 -21.55 13.48 7.67
CA GLN A 335 -21.57 14.33 8.87
C GLN A 335 -21.06 13.58 10.12
N ASN A 336 -21.30 12.27 10.18
CA ASN A 336 -20.76 11.43 11.24
C ASN A 336 -19.22 11.42 11.16
N LEU A 337 -18.58 11.97 12.20
CA LEU A 337 -17.13 12.14 12.27
C LEU A 337 -16.37 10.80 12.28
N GLU A 338 -16.96 9.75 12.81
CA GLU A 338 -16.32 8.42 12.86
C GLU A 338 -16.30 7.78 11.47
N ILE A 339 -17.45 7.81 10.76
CA ILE A 339 -17.54 7.35 9.37
C ILE A 339 -16.60 8.16 8.49
N LYS A 340 -16.58 9.50 8.65
CA LYS A 340 -15.65 10.38 7.93
C LYS A 340 -14.19 10.02 8.20
N CYS A 341 -13.82 9.77 9.46
CA CYS A 341 -12.47 9.37 9.83
C CYS A 341 -12.04 8.09 9.11
N VAL A 342 -12.88 7.04 9.16
CA VAL A 342 -12.59 5.76 8.48
C VAL A 342 -12.54 5.93 6.96
N ALA A 343 -13.40 6.78 6.40
CA ALA A 343 -13.37 7.09 4.98
C ALA A 343 -12.06 7.78 4.57
N ILE A 344 -11.59 8.74 5.37
CA ILE A 344 -10.30 9.40 5.14
C ILE A 344 -9.14 8.40 5.29
N LEU A 345 -9.18 7.48 6.28
CA LEU A 345 -8.21 6.39 6.38
C LEU A 345 -8.16 5.57 5.09
N GLY A 346 -9.32 5.22 4.53
CA GLY A 346 -9.40 4.51 3.24
C GLY A 346 -8.83 5.30 2.07
N VAL A 347 -9.13 6.60 1.97
CA VAL A 347 -8.56 7.47 0.93
C VAL A 347 -7.03 7.55 1.07
N MET A 348 -6.54 7.77 2.30
CA MET A 348 -5.09 7.83 2.56
C MET A 348 -4.40 6.50 2.24
N HIS A 349 -5.05 5.36 2.53
CA HIS A 349 -4.55 4.04 2.18
C HIS A 349 -4.31 3.92 0.67
N LEU A 350 -5.30 4.27 -0.13
CA LEU A 350 -5.21 4.13 -1.59
C LEU A 350 -4.25 5.13 -2.23
N LEU A 351 -4.23 6.38 -1.75
CA LEU A 351 -3.28 7.39 -2.21
C LEU A 351 -1.83 6.99 -1.88
N SER A 352 -1.57 6.45 -0.68
CA SER A 352 -0.25 5.94 -0.33
C SER A 352 0.19 4.83 -1.29
N HIS A 353 -0.72 3.88 -1.58
CA HIS A 353 -0.41 2.78 -2.50
C HIS A 353 -0.22 3.24 -3.95
N LEU A 354 -0.89 4.31 -4.39
CA LEU A 354 -0.63 4.91 -5.69
C LEU A 354 0.86 5.28 -5.85
N PHE A 355 1.45 5.93 -4.82
CA PHE A 355 2.88 6.29 -4.82
C PHE A 355 3.79 5.07 -4.65
N TYR A 356 3.42 4.10 -3.81
CA TYR A 356 4.20 2.86 -3.66
C TYR A 356 4.25 2.08 -4.97
N PHE A 357 3.15 2.01 -5.70
CA PHE A 357 3.06 1.33 -6.99
C PHE A 357 3.90 2.00 -8.09
N MET A 358 4.16 3.31 -7.99
CA MET A 358 5.07 3.98 -8.93
C MET A 358 6.55 3.68 -8.67
N SER A 359 6.91 3.25 -7.46
CA SER A 359 8.31 3.04 -7.05
C SER A 359 8.67 1.59 -6.76
N GLN A 360 7.66 0.70 -6.69
CA GLN A 360 7.82 -0.71 -6.32
C GLN A 360 6.69 -1.56 -6.92
N SER A 361 7.00 -2.81 -7.28
CA SER A 361 5.99 -3.83 -7.58
C SER A 361 5.41 -4.37 -6.26
N PHE A 362 4.64 -3.52 -5.57
CA PHE A 362 4.25 -3.66 -4.16
C PHE A 362 3.39 -4.92 -3.92
N LEU A 363 2.46 -5.20 -4.83
CA LEU A 363 1.53 -6.33 -4.71
C LEU A 363 2.17 -7.69 -5.05
N THR A 364 3.38 -7.72 -5.58
CA THR A 364 4.12 -8.97 -5.81
C THR A 364 4.64 -9.58 -4.50
N HIS A 365 4.76 -8.77 -3.45
CA HIS A 365 5.18 -9.19 -2.13
C HIS A 365 3.99 -9.56 -1.25
N ASN A 366 4.10 -10.68 -0.53
CA ASN A 366 3.06 -11.16 0.38
C ASN A 366 2.62 -10.11 1.42
N SER A 367 3.59 -9.39 2.00
CA SER A 367 3.31 -8.34 2.98
C SER A 367 2.51 -7.18 2.37
N GLY A 368 2.86 -6.77 1.16
CA GLY A 368 2.18 -5.70 0.45
C GLY A 368 0.76 -6.08 0.04
N SER A 369 0.60 -7.25 -0.58
CA SER A 369 -0.71 -7.75 -1.02
C SER A 369 -1.67 -7.91 0.17
N LEU A 370 -1.25 -8.61 1.24
CA LEU A 370 -2.08 -8.78 2.43
C LEU A 370 -2.43 -7.45 3.08
N PHE A 371 -1.47 -6.54 3.22
CA PHE A 371 -1.72 -5.23 3.80
C PHE A 371 -2.73 -4.42 2.97
N TYR A 372 -2.54 -4.38 1.65
CA TYR A 372 -3.42 -3.64 0.75
C TYR A 372 -4.87 -4.10 0.84
N PHE A 373 -5.11 -5.38 0.55
CA PHE A 373 -6.47 -5.91 0.44
C PHE A 373 -7.18 -6.00 1.79
N PHE A 374 -6.49 -6.50 2.81
CA PHE A 374 -7.09 -6.68 4.13
C PHE A 374 -7.49 -5.34 4.77
N VAL A 375 -6.61 -4.33 4.75
CA VAL A 375 -6.90 -3.00 5.30
C VAL A 375 -8.03 -2.33 4.54
N CYS A 376 -8.06 -2.45 3.21
CA CYS A 376 -9.14 -1.91 2.39
C CYS A 376 -10.51 -2.50 2.78
N ILE A 377 -10.58 -3.82 2.99
CA ILE A 377 -11.82 -4.51 3.38
C ILE A 377 -12.23 -4.15 4.82
N ILE A 378 -11.28 -4.02 5.75
CA ILE A 378 -11.57 -3.56 7.12
C ILE A 378 -12.22 -2.17 7.10
N PHE A 379 -11.63 -1.19 6.41
CA PHE A 379 -12.18 0.16 6.36
C PHE A 379 -13.54 0.20 5.64
N TYR A 380 -13.70 -0.57 4.58
CA TYR A 380 -14.99 -0.74 3.93
C TYR A 380 -16.06 -1.28 4.89
N SER A 381 -15.74 -2.36 5.60
CA SER A 381 -16.68 -3.05 6.50
C SER A 381 -17.07 -2.17 7.69
N LEU A 382 -16.14 -1.38 8.24
CA LEU A 382 -16.42 -0.42 9.31
C LEU A 382 -17.45 0.63 8.89
N ILE A 383 -17.30 1.22 7.70
CA ILE A 383 -18.25 2.22 7.19
C ILE A 383 -19.62 1.59 6.97
N ARG A 384 -19.66 0.39 6.38
CA ARG A 384 -20.90 -0.34 6.11
C ARG A 384 -21.65 -0.66 7.40
N SER A 385 -20.97 -1.21 8.40
CA SER A 385 -21.57 -1.57 9.69
C SER A 385 -22.15 -0.36 10.44
N SER A 386 -21.44 0.77 10.41
CA SER A 386 -21.89 1.99 11.08
C SER A 386 -23.10 2.65 10.42
N ARG A 387 -23.32 2.40 9.12
CA ARG A 387 -24.52 2.87 8.42
C ARG A 387 -25.75 2.04 8.75
N SER A 388 -25.59 0.71 8.89
CA SER A 388 -26.71 -0.17 9.21
C SER A 388 -27.21 0.01 10.66
N SER A 389 -26.38 0.55 11.57
CA SER A 389 -26.78 0.85 12.95
C SER A 389 -27.48 2.20 13.11
N SER A 390 -27.56 3.00 12.04
CA SER A 390 -28.17 4.34 12.06
C SER A 390 -29.61 4.35 11.50
N TYR A 391 -30.12 3.18 11.12
CA TYR A 391 -31.51 2.91 10.73
C TYR A 391 -32.15 1.94 11.72
#